data_ef55de8d8aea9038247482b4a5107289
#
_entry.id   ef55de8d8aea9038247482b4a5107289
#
_cell.length_a   1.000
_cell.length_b   1.000
_cell.length_c   1.000
_cell.angle_alpha   90.00
_cell.angle_beta   90.00
_cell.angle_gamma   90.00
#
_symmetry.space_group_name_H-M   'P 1'
#
loop_
_entity.id
_entity.type
_entity.pdbx_description
1 polymer ?
#
loop_
_entity_poly.entity_id
_entity_poly.type
_entity_poly.pdbx_seq_one_letter_code
_entity_poly.pdbx_strand_id
1 'polypeptide(L)'
;MKKILVAAAVMACFGTAGAAEDITVDVAVIGAGGAGLSAAVQAHELGANVVVVEKMAMVGGNTVRAAGGLNAVGTALQQAKGTKDSVEIMFYDTMKGGHWLNDPALVRTLVTKSASSVYWLLAHGGDLRDVGLMAGASQPRTHRPTGGALVGPEVVRTLYTAAKNLKIDVRTNTHAEQILTDKSGRVVGLKVKGKDGTYTIHSKALVDAAGGFGANNEMVAKYVPRLKGFATTNHPGATGDGLLLAEKIGAQLIQMDQIQTHPTVVPNVGEMITEAVRGNGAVLINKEGKRFFNELETRDKVSAAILKQKDGVAYLFFDSDMQKSLKATNNYIKQKYCLNGATLDEVAGKMGVPADTLKATMDAWKAGKAANKDAFGRADMPRDLDKGPFYAILVTPAVHHTMGGIKIDPLTQVYNTKGQVIPGLFAAGEVTGGVHGGNRLGGNAQADIVTFGRIAGEQAYIFAKQLDAAQAKK
;
A
#
# COMPACT_ATOMS: atom_id res chain seq x y z
N MET A 1 4.50 -7.03 -81.66
CA MET A 1 4.04 -6.47 -80.37
C MET A 1 4.76 -7.22 -79.23
N LYS A 2 5.82 -6.59 -78.70
CA LYS A 2 6.61 -7.16 -77.57
C LYS A 2 6.00 -6.66 -76.26
N LYS A 3 5.54 -7.60 -75.39
CA LYS A 3 5.10 -7.32 -74.05
C LYS A 3 6.31 -7.21 -73.14
N ILE A 4 6.53 -6.04 -72.53
CA ILE A 4 7.54 -5.79 -71.53
C ILE A 4 6.88 -6.10 -70.17
N LEU A 5 7.36 -7.12 -69.46
CA LEU A 5 7.04 -7.35 -68.06
C LEU A 5 7.92 -6.48 -67.19
N VAL A 6 7.33 -5.56 -66.45
CA VAL A 6 8.00 -4.79 -65.37
C VAL A 6 7.82 -5.59 -64.09
N ALA A 7 8.88 -6.21 -63.59
CA ALA A 7 8.90 -6.81 -62.24
C ALA A 7 9.21 -5.70 -61.22
N ALA A 8 8.23 -5.33 -60.40
CA ALA A 8 8.44 -4.46 -59.27
C ALA A 8 9.03 -5.29 -58.10
N ALA A 9 10.29 -5.01 -57.75
CA ALA A 9 10.93 -5.56 -56.56
C ALA A 9 10.42 -4.76 -55.35
N VAL A 10 9.60 -5.39 -54.52
CA VAL A 10 9.25 -4.85 -53.20
C VAL A 10 10.43 -5.16 -52.26
N MET A 11 11.29 -4.18 -52.00
CA MET A 11 12.25 -4.25 -50.91
C MET A 11 11.47 -4.12 -49.57
N ALA A 12 11.27 -5.24 -48.90
CA ALA A 12 10.86 -5.25 -47.49
C ALA A 12 12.03 -4.76 -46.65
N CYS A 13 11.97 -3.52 -46.22
CA CYS A 13 12.82 -3.01 -45.15
C CYS A 13 12.41 -3.75 -43.86
N PHE A 14 13.04 -4.86 -43.57
CA PHE A 14 13.09 -5.38 -42.20
C PHE A 14 13.97 -4.39 -41.41
N GLY A 15 13.33 -3.46 -40.73
CA GLY A 15 13.99 -2.71 -39.66
C GLY A 15 14.47 -3.73 -38.64
N THR A 16 15.78 -3.90 -38.51
CA THR A 16 16.37 -4.63 -37.38
C THR A 16 15.91 -3.87 -36.13
N ALA A 17 15.02 -4.45 -35.35
CA ALA A 17 14.78 -3.99 -33.99
C ALA A 17 16.17 -3.98 -33.33
N GLY A 18 16.67 -2.78 -33.02
CA GLY A 18 17.94 -2.63 -32.34
C GLY A 18 17.88 -3.43 -31.04
N ALA A 19 18.91 -4.27 -30.80
CA ALA A 19 19.04 -4.95 -29.53
C ALA A 19 19.04 -3.87 -28.41
N ALA A 20 18.31 -4.14 -27.34
CA ALA A 20 18.32 -3.23 -26.19
C ALA A 20 19.75 -3.09 -25.66
N GLU A 21 20.27 -1.86 -25.56
CA GLU A 21 21.64 -1.59 -25.11
C GLU A 21 21.75 -1.58 -23.59
N ASP A 22 22.86 -2.12 -23.09
CA ASP A 22 23.23 -2.03 -21.68
C ASP A 22 23.43 -0.57 -21.29
N ILE A 23 23.03 -0.21 -20.09
CA ILE A 23 23.18 1.15 -19.54
C ILE A 23 23.93 1.15 -18.23
N THR A 24 24.52 2.29 -17.87
CA THR A 24 25.21 2.49 -16.59
C THR A 24 24.62 3.67 -15.85
N VAL A 25 24.29 3.46 -14.56
CA VAL A 25 23.73 4.48 -13.66
C VAL A 25 24.40 4.40 -12.28
N ASP A 26 24.18 5.39 -11.43
CA ASP A 26 24.60 5.32 -10.04
C ASP A 26 23.66 4.43 -9.23
N VAL A 27 22.34 4.59 -9.41
CA VAL A 27 21.31 3.88 -8.66
C VAL A 27 20.27 3.30 -9.61
N ALA A 28 20.04 1.99 -9.53
CA ALA A 28 18.89 1.34 -10.15
C ALA A 28 17.80 1.10 -9.10
N VAL A 29 16.53 1.23 -9.50
CA VAL A 29 15.37 1.03 -8.62
C VAL A 29 14.41 0.02 -9.26
N ILE A 30 14.02 -1.02 -8.53
CA ILE A 30 13.00 -1.98 -8.95
C ILE A 30 11.66 -1.54 -8.38
N GLY A 31 10.67 -1.29 -9.26
CA GLY A 31 9.31 -0.90 -8.92
C GLY A 31 9.09 0.61 -8.90
N ALA A 32 8.08 1.07 -9.65
CA ALA A 32 7.63 2.47 -9.69
C ALA A 32 6.37 2.69 -8.83
N GLY A 33 6.27 2.02 -7.68
CA GLY A 33 5.34 2.32 -6.61
C GLY A 33 5.80 3.52 -5.78
N GLY A 34 5.08 3.82 -4.69
CA GLY A 34 5.42 4.96 -3.83
C GLY A 34 6.82 4.89 -3.24
N ALA A 35 7.30 3.71 -2.82
CA ALA A 35 8.64 3.56 -2.26
C ALA A 35 9.74 3.78 -3.31
N GLY A 36 9.60 3.15 -4.49
CA GLY A 36 10.59 3.29 -5.56
C GLY A 36 10.66 4.70 -6.14
N LEU A 37 9.52 5.35 -6.36
CA LEU A 37 9.49 6.74 -6.80
C LEU A 37 10.07 7.68 -5.74
N SER A 38 9.80 7.44 -4.43
CA SER A 38 10.43 8.21 -3.35
C SER A 38 11.94 8.03 -3.32
N ALA A 39 12.43 6.80 -3.51
CA ALA A 39 13.86 6.50 -3.56
C ALA A 39 14.53 7.17 -4.77
N ALA A 40 13.89 7.08 -5.94
CA ALA A 40 14.42 7.65 -7.17
C ALA A 40 14.52 9.18 -7.12
N VAL A 41 13.44 9.85 -6.66
CA VAL A 41 13.42 11.31 -6.51
C VAL A 41 14.50 11.75 -5.50
N GLN A 42 14.55 11.13 -4.33
CA GLN A 42 15.51 11.49 -3.28
C GLN A 42 16.97 11.26 -3.73
N ALA A 43 17.29 10.14 -4.38
CA ALA A 43 18.64 9.88 -4.88
C ALA A 43 19.06 10.88 -5.97
N HIS A 44 18.12 11.21 -6.88
CA HIS A 44 18.40 12.15 -7.96
C HIS A 44 18.58 13.58 -7.45
N GLU A 45 17.81 14.03 -6.48
CA GLU A 45 17.96 15.35 -5.83
C GLU A 45 19.33 15.51 -5.15
N LEU A 46 19.93 14.42 -4.69
CA LEU A 46 21.29 14.38 -4.15
C LEU A 46 22.36 14.34 -5.24
N GLY A 47 22.00 14.15 -6.51
CA GLY A 47 22.89 14.17 -7.67
C GLY A 47 23.26 12.80 -8.23
N ALA A 48 22.48 11.73 -7.93
CA ALA A 48 22.66 10.44 -8.59
C ALA A 48 22.04 10.43 -9.99
N ASN A 49 22.68 9.70 -10.91
CA ASN A 49 22.01 9.21 -12.13
C ASN A 49 21.18 8.00 -11.78
N VAL A 50 19.86 8.06 -12.03
CA VAL A 50 18.88 7.05 -11.54
C VAL A 50 18.06 6.50 -12.70
N VAL A 51 17.83 5.18 -12.70
CA VAL A 51 16.82 4.53 -13.53
C VAL A 51 15.84 3.76 -12.65
N VAL A 52 14.56 3.82 -12.98
CA VAL A 52 13.50 3.02 -12.34
C VAL A 52 12.94 2.05 -13.36
N VAL A 53 12.83 0.77 -13.00
CA VAL A 53 12.17 -0.25 -13.84
C VAL A 53 10.85 -0.69 -13.20
N GLU A 54 9.80 -0.71 -14.01
CA GLU A 54 8.44 -1.12 -13.60
C GLU A 54 7.91 -2.15 -14.60
N LYS A 55 7.53 -3.32 -14.12
CA LYS A 55 7.04 -4.40 -14.97
C LYS A 55 5.67 -4.14 -15.60
N MET A 56 4.86 -3.32 -14.93
CA MET A 56 3.52 -2.95 -15.42
C MET A 56 3.58 -1.80 -16.41
N ALA A 57 2.51 -1.61 -17.18
CA ALA A 57 2.39 -0.51 -18.14
C ALA A 57 2.24 0.87 -17.49
N MET A 58 1.89 0.91 -16.20
CA MET A 58 1.67 2.15 -15.45
C MET A 58 2.39 2.10 -14.11
N VAL A 59 2.82 3.28 -13.65
CA VAL A 59 3.40 3.49 -12.32
C VAL A 59 2.32 3.47 -11.23
N GLY A 60 2.74 3.27 -9.98
CA GLY A 60 1.89 3.42 -8.80
C GLY A 60 1.67 2.13 -8.00
N GLY A 61 1.63 0.96 -8.63
CA GLY A 61 1.46 -0.33 -7.94
C GLY A 61 0.31 -0.33 -6.92
N ASN A 62 0.53 -0.91 -5.72
CA ASN A 62 -0.45 -0.88 -4.63
C ASN A 62 -0.68 0.55 -4.07
N THR A 63 0.29 1.44 -4.20
CA THR A 63 0.18 2.80 -3.67
C THR A 63 -1.01 3.55 -4.25
N VAL A 64 -1.23 3.47 -5.57
CA VAL A 64 -2.34 4.17 -6.23
C VAL A 64 -3.72 3.72 -5.74
N ARG A 65 -3.82 2.50 -5.19
CA ARG A 65 -5.08 1.93 -4.65
C ARG A 65 -5.39 2.37 -3.22
N ALA A 66 -4.47 3.05 -2.55
CA ALA A 66 -4.65 3.42 -1.14
C ALA A 66 -5.70 4.53 -0.98
N ALA A 67 -6.72 4.24 -0.17
CA ALA A 67 -7.84 5.14 0.06
C ALA A 67 -7.76 5.91 1.39
N GLY A 68 -6.94 5.45 2.33
CA GLY A 68 -6.93 5.93 3.71
C GLY A 68 -6.23 7.28 3.89
N GLY A 69 -4.94 7.28 4.06
CA GLY A 69 -4.10 8.46 4.28
C GLY A 69 -2.68 8.06 4.68
N LEU A 70 -1.85 9.04 4.98
CA LEU A 70 -0.47 8.89 5.44
C LEU A 70 -0.39 9.30 6.91
N ASN A 71 0.00 8.37 7.79
CA ASN A 71 0.17 8.68 9.21
C ASN A 71 1.48 9.45 9.45
N ALA A 72 1.35 10.58 10.16
CA ALA A 72 2.51 11.34 10.61
C ALA A 72 2.22 12.04 11.94
N VAL A 73 3.25 12.23 12.74
CA VAL A 73 3.15 12.84 14.06
C VAL A 73 4.02 14.08 14.19
N GLY A 74 3.53 15.09 14.91
CA GLY A 74 4.27 16.34 15.15
C GLY A 74 4.21 17.33 13.98
N THR A 75 3.20 17.22 13.12
CA THR A 75 2.99 18.17 12.02
C THR A 75 2.27 19.45 12.50
N ALA A 76 2.59 20.59 11.88
CA ALA A 76 1.86 21.84 12.10
C ALA A 76 0.35 21.70 11.80
N LEU A 77 -0.02 20.79 10.88
CA LEU A 77 -1.41 20.50 10.54
C LEU A 77 -2.16 19.84 11.72
N GLN A 78 -1.50 18.95 12.47
CA GLN A 78 -2.06 18.38 13.70
C GLN A 78 -2.17 19.44 14.79
N GLN A 79 -1.14 20.27 14.97
CA GLN A 79 -1.13 21.34 15.96
C GLN A 79 -2.26 22.35 15.72
N ALA A 80 -2.50 22.75 14.48
CA ALA A 80 -3.60 23.64 14.10
C ALA A 80 -4.99 23.06 14.42
N LYS A 81 -5.13 21.73 14.54
CA LYS A 81 -6.36 21.05 14.95
C LYS A 81 -6.40 20.74 16.46
N GLY A 82 -5.41 21.19 17.23
CA GLY A 82 -5.34 20.93 18.68
C GLY A 82 -5.06 19.46 19.03
N THR A 83 -4.57 18.66 18.07
CA THR A 83 -4.29 17.23 18.29
C THR A 83 -3.09 17.07 19.23
N LYS A 84 -3.30 16.36 20.33
CA LYS A 84 -2.25 16.01 21.31
C LYS A 84 -1.65 14.65 20.95
N ASP A 85 -0.71 14.64 20.02
CA ASP A 85 -0.01 13.44 19.58
C ASP A 85 1.50 13.58 19.78
N SER A 86 2.23 12.47 19.85
CA SER A 86 3.68 12.46 20.00
C SER A 86 4.30 11.22 19.31
N VAL A 87 5.60 11.31 19.08
CA VAL A 87 6.39 10.17 18.56
C VAL A 87 6.18 8.93 19.43
N GLU A 88 6.14 9.09 20.76
CA GLU A 88 5.95 7.97 21.68
C GLU A 88 4.55 7.35 21.58
N ILE A 89 3.51 8.18 21.42
CA ILE A 89 2.13 7.70 21.25
C ILE A 89 2.02 6.93 19.92
N MET A 90 2.54 7.47 18.82
CA MET A 90 2.53 6.78 17.52
C MET A 90 3.38 5.52 17.53
N PHE A 91 4.52 5.52 18.24
CA PHE A 91 5.36 4.35 18.42
C PHE A 91 4.58 3.24 19.15
N TYR A 92 3.98 3.56 20.30
CA TYR A 92 3.20 2.60 21.08
C TYR A 92 2.03 2.03 20.27
N ASP A 93 1.25 2.88 19.60
CA ASP A 93 0.14 2.44 18.76
C ASP A 93 0.62 1.48 17.67
N THR A 94 1.74 1.80 17.00
CA THR A 94 2.28 0.98 15.91
C THR A 94 2.78 -0.37 16.42
N MET A 95 3.52 -0.39 17.54
CA MET A 95 4.00 -1.62 18.16
C MET A 95 2.83 -2.50 18.63
N LYS A 96 1.86 -1.91 19.32
CA LYS A 96 0.65 -2.61 19.79
C LYS A 96 -0.18 -3.12 18.62
N GLY A 97 -0.38 -2.30 17.59
CA GLY A 97 -1.12 -2.66 16.39
C GLY A 97 -0.46 -3.79 15.61
N GLY A 98 0.86 -3.88 15.63
CA GLY A 98 1.66 -4.95 15.05
C GLY A 98 1.86 -6.17 15.95
N HIS A 99 1.10 -6.24 17.06
CA HIS A 99 1.19 -7.35 18.06
C HIS A 99 2.57 -7.51 18.69
N TRP A 100 3.34 -6.42 18.76
CA TRP A 100 4.72 -6.40 19.29
C TRP A 100 5.72 -7.28 18.51
N LEU A 101 5.35 -7.67 17.28
CA LEU A 101 6.22 -8.41 16.35
C LEU A 101 7.05 -7.48 15.46
N ASN A 102 6.82 -6.18 15.53
CA ASN A 102 7.60 -5.17 14.80
C ASN A 102 9.06 -5.16 15.29
N ASP A 103 9.97 -4.76 14.41
CA ASP A 103 11.31 -4.33 14.81
C ASP A 103 11.21 -2.90 15.41
N PRO A 104 11.54 -2.72 16.72
CA PRO A 104 11.38 -1.41 17.37
C PRO A 104 12.25 -0.31 16.74
N ALA A 105 13.42 -0.65 16.15
CA ALA A 105 14.29 0.34 15.51
C ALA A 105 13.68 0.84 14.20
N LEU A 106 13.04 -0.04 13.42
CA LEU A 106 12.32 0.34 12.21
C LEU A 106 11.08 1.18 12.55
N VAL A 107 10.31 0.80 13.57
CA VAL A 107 9.16 1.60 14.02
C VAL A 107 9.62 2.97 14.51
N ARG A 108 10.72 3.05 15.29
CA ARG A 108 11.27 4.33 15.76
C ARG A 108 11.64 5.23 14.57
N THR A 109 12.27 4.69 13.55
CA THR A 109 12.61 5.41 12.32
C THR A 109 11.36 5.93 11.61
N LEU A 110 10.35 5.05 11.40
CA LEU A 110 9.08 5.42 10.78
C LEU A 110 8.44 6.62 11.48
N VAL A 111 8.21 6.51 12.80
CA VAL A 111 7.46 7.53 13.54
C VAL A 111 8.22 8.85 13.66
N THR A 112 9.54 8.80 13.85
CA THR A 112 10.40 9.99 13.97
C THR A 112 10.50 10.76 12.64
N LYS A 113 10.51 10.05 11.51
CA LYS A 113 10.67 10.64 10.18
C LYS A 113 9.34 10.95 9.48
N SER A 114 8.20 10.55 10.05
CA SER A 114 6.88 10.64 9.41
C SER A 114 6.48 12.06 9.02
N ALA A 115 6.67 13.05 9.91
CA ALA A 115 6.37 14.46 9.63
C ALA A 115 7.19 14.99 8.44
N SER A 116 8.48 14.67 8.41
CA SER A 116 9.36 15.10 7.30
C SER A 116 8.91 14.51 5.96
N SER A 117 8.31 13.32 5.96
CA SER A 117 7.76 12.69 4.75
C SER A 117 6.52 13.43 4.23
N VAL A 118 5.64 13.90 5.13
CA VAL A 118 4.51 14.76 4.74
C VAL A 118 5.01 16.07 4.15
N TYR A 119 5.93 16.76 4.82
CA TYR A 119 6.46 18.05 4.35
C TYR A 119 7.20 17.92 3.02
N TRP A 120 7.93 16.83 2.83
CA TRP A 120 8.62 16.56 1.57
C TRP A 120 7.64 16.38 0.41
N LEU A 121 6.53 15.63 0.61
CA LEU A 121 5.47 15.53 -0.40
C LEU A 121 4.80 16.88 -0.68
N LEU A 122 4.53 17.68 0.36
CA LEU A 122 3.98 19.02 0.19
C LEU A 122 4.93 19.95 -0.61
N ALA A 123 6.24 19.86 -0.38
CA ALA A 123 7.26 20.60 -1.14
C ALA A 123 7.30 20.20 -2.62
N HIS A 124 6.94 18.96 -2.95
CA HIS A 124 6.79 18.47 -4.33
C HIS A 124 5.39 18.73 -4.93
N GLY A 125 4.59 19.61 -4.32
CA GLY A 125 3.27 19.98 -4.83
C GLY A 125 2.17 18.97 -4.51
N GLY A 126 2.37 18.14 -3.49
CA GLY A 126 1.35 17.26 -2.94
C GLY A 126 0.32 17.99 -2.11
N ASP A 127 -0.87 17.40 -1.97
CA ASP A 127 -1.93 17.88 -1.08
C ASP A 127 -2.22 16.83 0.00
N LEU A 128 -1.72 17.06 1.22
CA LEU A 128 -1.93 16.19 2.39
C LEU A 128 -2.34 17.03 3.61
N ARG A 129 -3.30 17.96 3.42
CA ARG A 129 -3.63 19.01 4.41
C ARG A 129 -4.74 18.64 5.40
N ASP A 130 -5.58 17.66 5.06
CA ASP A 130 -6.59 17.17 5.99
C ASP A 130 -6.00 16.13 6.95
N VAL A 131 -6.31 16.29 8.25
CA VAL A 131 -5.90 15.35 9.29
C VAL A 131 -7.11 14.68 9.89
N GLY A 132 -7.10 13.37 9.99
CA GLY A 132 -8.19 12.56 10.55
C GLY A 132 -7.70 11.35 11.34
N LEU A 133 -8.66 10.63 11.93
CA LEU A 133 -8.43 9.40 12.68
C LEU A 133 -8.62 8.17 11.77
N MET A 134 -7.77 7.18 11.93
CA MET A 134 -7.94 5.82 11.37
C MET A 134 -8.07 4.82 12.49
N ALA A 135 -8.80 3.71 12.24
CA ALA A 135 -8.94 2.62 13.20
C ALA A 135 -7.58 2.06 13.64
N GLY A 136 -7.45 1.78 14.93
CA GLY A 136 -6.22 1.31 15.57
C GLY A 136 -5.24 2.43 15.97
N ALA A 137 -5.46 3.68 15.53
CA ALA A 137 -4.70 4.83 16.02
C ALA A 137 -5.43 5.50 17.19
N SER A 138 -4.68 5.90 18.23
CA SER A 138 -5.24 6.56 19.41
C SER A 138 -5.44 8.08 19.23
N GLN A 139 -4.79 8.67 18.20
CA GLN A 139 -4.85 10.09 17.90
C GLN A 139 -5.09 10.36 16.40
N PRO A 140 -5.76 11.49 16.05
CA PRO A 140 -5.86 11.93 14.66
C PRO A 140 -4.48 12.26 14.09
N ARG A 141 -3.93 11.40 13.23
CA ARG A 141 -2.61 11.58 12.61
C ARG A 141 -2.55 11.24 11.14
N THR A 142 -3.70 10.90 10.56
CA THR A 142 -3.76 10.45 9.17
C THR A 142 -3.95 11.64 8.25
N HIS A 143 -2.91 12.01 7.50
CA HIS A 143 -2.92 13.10 6.54
C HIS A 143 -3.52 12.63 5.22
N ARG A 144 -4.42 13.44 4.65
CA ARG A 144 -5.18 13.17 3.43
C ARG A 144 -5.20 14.39 2.53
N PRO A 145 -5.49 14.22 1.24
CA PRO A 145 -5.80 15.34 0.39
C PRO A 145 -7.00 16.14 0.90
N THR A 146 -7.01 17.44 0.63
CA THR A 146 -8.10 18.36 1.00
C THR A 146 -9.45 17.84 0.55
N GLY A 147 -10.43 17.85 1.46
CA GLY A 147 -11.78 17.32 1.24
C GLY A 147 -11.87 15.79 1.33
N GLY A 148 -10.87 15.11 1.88
CA GLY A 148 -10.89 13.68 2.16
C GLY A 148 -10.79 12.79 0.92
N ALA A 149 -10.14 13.25 -0.14
CA ALA A 149 -9.89 12.45 -1.33
C ALA A 149 -8.91 11.28 -1.05
N LEU A 150 -8.80 10.36 -2.00
CA LEU A 150 -7.94 9.18 -1.89
C LEU A 150 -6.46 9.58 -1.85
N VAL A 151 -5.70 9.09 -0.87
CA VAL A 151 -4.29 9.44 -0.68
C VAL A 151 -3.38 8.83 -1.76
N GLY A 152 -3.67 7.61 -2.19
CA GLY A 152 -2.80 6.88 -3.11
C GLY A 152 -2.60 7.56 -4.45
N PRO A 153 -3.68 7.93 -5.17
CA PRO A 153 -3.57 8.70 -6.40
C PRO A 153 -2.79 10.00 -6.22
N GLU A 154 -2.97 10.70 -5.09
CA GLU A 154 -2.27 11.93 -4.80
C GLU A 154 -0.77 11.73 -4.58
N VAL A 155 -0.37 10.74 -3.80
CA VAL A 155 1.05 10.39 -3.57
C VAL A 155 1.72 10.01 -4.89
N VAL A 156 1.09 9.15 -5.69
CA VAL A 156 1.64 8.72 -6.99
C VAL A 156 1.74 9.90 -7.96
N ARG A 157 0.70 10.74 -8.05
CA ARG A 157 0.71 11.95 -8.88
C ARG A 157 1.88 12.85 -8.52
N THR A 158 2.04 13.13 -7.23
CA THR A 158 3.11 14.01 -6.70
C THR A 158 4.48 13.46 -7.06
N LEU A 159 4.76 12.20 -6.71
CA LEU A 159 6.06 11.58 -6.90
C LEU A 159 6.41 11.39 -8.39
N TYR A 160 5.44 10.95 -9.19
CA TYR A 160 5.68 10.75 -10.62
C TYR A 160 5.84 12.07 -11.37
N THR A 161 5.13 13.13 -10.94
CA THR A 161 5.33 14.48 -11.48
C THR A 161 6.73 14.99 -11.12
N ALA A 162 7.19 14.81 -9.89
CA ALA A 162 8.54 15.13 -9.47
C ALA A 162 9.59 14.39 -10.31
N ALA A 163 9.43 13.06 -10.47
CA ALA A 163 10.33 12.24 -11.27
C ALA A 163 10.41 12.74 -12.76
N LYS A 164 9.26 13.10 -13.35
CA LYS A 164 9.23 13.66 -14.71
C LYS A 164 9.93 15.02 -14.81
N ASN A 165 9.68 15.92 -13.86
CA ASN A 165 10.30 17.25 -13.83
C ASN A 165 11.82 17.14 -13.67
N LEU A 166 12.30 16.18 -12.91
CA LEU A 166 13.71 15.85 -12.72
C LEU A 166 14.29 15.01 -13.87
N LYS A 167 13.47 14.62 -14.87
CA LYS A 167 13.88 13.80 -16.03
C LYS A 167 14.47 12.44 -15.62
N ILE A 168 14.00 11.85 -14.52
CA ILE A 168 14.40 10.51 -14.11
C ILE A 168 13.89 9.51 -15.16
N ASP A 169 14.75 8.59 -15.60
CA ASP A 169 14.40 7.53 -16.54
C ASP A 169 13.52 6.49 -15.84
N VAL A 170 12.21 6.48 -16.13
CA VAL A 170 11.24 5.53 -15.59
C VAL A 170 10.75 4.63 -16.72
N ARG A 171 11.19 3.38 -16.70
CA ARG A 171 10.92 2.37 -17.73
C ARG A 171 9.79 1.45 -17.33
N THR A 172 8.59 1.71 -17.82
CA THR A 172 7.44 0.79 -17.68
C THR A 172 7.56 -0.40 -18.64
N ASN A 173 6.76 -1.45 -18.44
CA ASN A 173 6.85 -2.72 -19.19
C ASN A 173 8.28 -3.29 -19.20
N THR A 174 9.03 -3.05 -18.12
CA THR A 174 10.41 -3.51 -17.97
C THR A 174 10.53 -4.36 -16.71
N HIS A 175 10.68 -5.65 -16.90
CA HIS A 175 10.70 -6.65 -15.85
C HIS A 175 12.12 -6.93 -15.37
N ALA A 176 12.37 -6.85 -14.06
CA ALA A 176 13.61 -7.26 -13.43
C ALA A 176 13.69 -8.80 -13.39
N GLU A 177 14.73 -9.38 -14.00
CA GLU A 177 14.90 -10.83 -14.11
C GLU A 177 15.97 -11.37 -13.16
N GLN A 178 17.01 -10.58 -12.87
CA GLN A 178 18.12 -11.02 -12.01
C GLN A 178 18.86 -9.83 -11.40
N ILE A 179 19.14 -9.91 -10.11
CA ILE A 179 20.11 -9.02 -9.44
C ILE A 179 21.51 -9.57 -9.68
N LEU A 180 22.41 -8.73 -10.18
CA LEU A 180 23.78 -9.10 -10.52
C LEU A 180 24.72 -8.75 -9.36
N THR A 181 25.61 -9.70 -9.01
CA THR A 181 26.62 -9.50 -7.97
C THR A 181 28.02 -9.78 -8.52
N ASP A 182 29.03 -9.12 -7.96
CA ASP A 182 30.42 -9.45 -8.22
C ASP A 182 30.91 -10.63 -7.35
N LYS A 183 32.16 -11.00 -7.51
CA LYS A 183 32.78 -12.12 -6.77
C LYS A 183 32.81 -11.92 -5.24
N SER A 184 32.69 -10.69 -4.76
CA SER A 184 32.61 -10.37 -3.32
C SER A 184 31.19 -10.44 -2.77
N GLY A 185 30.18 -10.65 -3.63
CA GLY A 185 28.76 -10.63 -3.27
C GLY A 185 28.14 -9.21 -3.27
N ARG A 186 28.90 -8.17 -3.70
CA ARG A 186 28.37 -6.82 -3.85
C ARG A 186 27.49 -6.73 -5.08
N VAL A 187 26.34 -6.07 -4.95
CA VAL A 187 25.44 -5.78 -6.08
C VAL A 187 26.11 -4.82 -7.07
N VAL A 188 26.06 -5.17 -8.36
CA VAL A 188 26.69 -4.43 -9.46
C VAL A 188 25.72 -4.10 -10.60
N GLY A 189 24.46 -4.48 -10.48
CA GLY A 189 23.47 -4.16 -11.50
C GLY A 189 22.27 -5.10 -11.48
N LEU A 190 21.51 -5.01 -12.56
CA LEU A 190 20.23 -5.68 -12.75
C LEU A 190 20.11 -6.14 -14.20
N LYS A 191 19.74 -7.39 -14.41
CA LYS A 191 19.30 -7.88 -15.73
C LYS A 191 17.80 -7.65 -15.85
N VAL A 192 17.37 -7.04 -16.93
CA VAL A 192 15.98 -6.70 -17.17
C VAL A 192 15.52 -7.14 -18.55
N LYS A 193 14.21 -7.35 -18.69
CA LYS A 193 13.52 -7.58 -19.95
C LYS A 193 12.55 -6.46 -20.24
N GLY A 194 12.88 -5.64 -21.21
CA GLY A 194 12.05 -4.55 -21.69
C GLY A 194 11.34 -4.90 -23.01
N LYS A 195 10.73 -3.88 -23.62
CA LYS A 195 10.02 -4.00 -24.90
C LYS A 195 10.91 -4.48 -26.04
N ASP A 196 12.17 -4.01 -26.05
CA ASP A 196 13.10 -4.24 -27.14
C ASP A 196 14.08 -5.41 -26.86
N GLY A 197 13.81 -6.19 -25.83
CA GLY A 197 14.59 -7.35 -25.44
C GLY A 197 15.18 -7.28 -24.05
N THR A 198 16.10 -8.20 -23.76
CA THR A 198 16.81 -8.28 -22.47
C THR A 198 18.11 -7.49 -22.56
N TYR A 199 18.41 -6.72 -21.51
CA TYR A 199 19.63 -5.93 -21.37
C TYR A 199 20.07 -5.82 -19.92
N THR A 200 21.26 -5.28 -19.69
CA THR A 200 21.83 -5.09 -18.36
C THR A 200 21.81 -3.62 -17.96
N ILE A 201 21.41 -3.37 -16.74
CA ILE A 201 21.58 -2.08 -16.07
C ILE A 201 22.74 -2.25 -15.09
N HIS A 202 23.91 -1.72 -15.43
CA HIS A 202 25.04 -1.64 -14.51
C HIS A 202 24.79 -0.52 -13.52
N SER A 203 24.86 -0.81 -12.21
CA SER A 203 24.61 0.18 -11.17
C SER A 203 25.57 0.01 -10.00
N LYS A 204 25.89 1.11 -9.32
CA LYS A 204 26.70 1.10 -8.09
C LYS A 204 25.88 0.63 -6.89
N ALA A 205 24.57 0.97 -6.88
CA ALA A 205 23.61 0.56 -5.87
C ALA A 205 22.26 0.19 -6.50
N LEU A 206 21.51 -0.67 -5.81
CA LEU A 206 20.19 -1.13 -6.20
C LEU A 206 19.21 -0.91 -5.03
N VAL A 207 18.06 -0.33 -5.31
CA VAL A 207 16.94 -0.25 -4.38
C VAL A 207 15.84 -1.20 -4.83
N ASP A 208 15.53 -2.22 -4.03
CA ASP A 208 14.36 -3.07 -4.24
C ASP A 208 13.13 -2.43 -3.59
N ALA A 209 12.19 -2.00 -4.41
CA ALA A 209 10.92 -1.42 -4.01
C ALA A 209 9.75 -2.07 -4.78
N ALA A 210 9.91 -3.36 -5.14
CA ALA A 210 8.98 -4.10 -6.00
C ALA A 210 7.62 -4.42 -5.34
N GLY A 211 7.42 -4.07 -4.07
CA GLY A 211 6.18 -4.33 -3.33
C GLY A 211 6.06 -5.76 -2.80
N GLY A 212 4.89 -6.06 -2.24
CA GLY A 212 4.62 -7.35 -1.62
C GLY A 212 4.15 -8.44 -2.59
N PHE A 213 3.59 -9.52 -2.03
CA PHE A 213 3.14 -10.69 -2.79
C PHE A 213 1.63 -10.98 -2.66
N GLY A 214 0.84 -9.99 -2.24
CA GLY A 214 -0.59 -10.16 -1.95
C GLY A 214 -1.48 -10.51 -3.16
N ALA A 215 -0.98 -10.40 -4.40
CA ALA A 215 -1.65 -10.85 -5.62
C ALA A 215 -1.15 -12.22 -6.12
N ASN A 216 -0.17 -12.82 -5.45
CA ASN A 216 0.33 -14.16 -5.76
C ASN A 216 -0.36 -15.21 -4.86
N ASN A 217 -1.47 -15.77 -5.34
CA ASN A 217 -2.27 -16.72 -4.58
C ASN A 217 -1.50 -17.97 -4.14
N GLU A 218 -0.52 -18.44 -4.92
CA GLU A 218 0.31 -19.58 -4.58
C GLU A 218 1.26 -19.23 -3.41
N MET A 219 1.90 -18.07 -3.49
CA MET A 219 2.80 -17.58 -2.44
C MET A 219 2.04 -17.28 -1.15
N VAL A 220 0.85 -16.67 -1.24
CA VAL A 220 -0.05 -16.46 -0.10
C VAL A 220 -0.44 -17.80 0.53
N ALA A 221 -0.87 -18.78 -0.27
CA ALA A 221 -1.26 -20.10 0.23
C ALA A 221 -0.07 -20.90 0.80
N LYS A 222 1.14 -20.72 0.26
CA LYS A 222 2.39 -21.32 0.78
C LYS A 222 2.67 -20.88 2.21
N TYR A 223 2.56 -19.59 2.48
CA TYR A 223 2.88 -19.05 3.81
C TYR A 223 1.70 -19.07 4.77
N VAL A 224 0.47 -18.90 4.27
CA VAL A 224 -0.77 -18.89 5.08
C VAL A 224 -1.86 -19.73 4.42
N PRO A 225 -1.86 -21.07 4.59
CA PRO A 225 -2.79 -22.00 3.91
C PRO A 225 -4.27 -21.64 4.06
N ARG A 226 -4.67 -21.06 5.21
CA ARG A 226 -6.05 -20.63 5.46
C ARG A 226 -6.54 -19.50 4.53
N LEU A 227 -5.63 -18.78 3.85
CA LEU A 227 -5.97 -17.72 2.90
C LEU A 227 -6.03 -18.21 1.45
N LYS A 228 -5.89 -19.52 1.22
CA LYS A 228 -6.04 -20.11 -0.11
C LYS A 228 -7.42 -19.78 -0.68
N GLY A 229 -7.44 -19.19 -1.89
CA GLY A 229 -8.68 -18.83 -2.58
C GLY A 229 -9.32 -17.52 -2.14
N PHE A 230 -8.73 -16.78 -1.20
CA PHE A 230 -9.22 -15.44 -0.88
C PHE A 230 -9.01 -14.51 -2.08
N ALA A 231 -9.98 -13.58 -2.25
CA ALA A 231 -9.78 -12.44 -3.14
C ALA A 231 -8.66 -11.54 -2.62
N THR A 232 -8.19 -10.63 -3.45
CA THR A 232 -7.14 -9.68 -3.08
C THR A 232 -7.52 -8.25 -3.46
N THR A 233 -7.15 -7.28 -2.63
CA THR A 233 -7.23 -5.85 -2.96
C THR A 233 -5.99 -5.36 -3.69
N ASN A 234 -5.00 -6.22 -3.88
CA ASN A 234 -3.71 -5.85 -4.44
C ASN A 234 -3.77 -5.57 -5.94
N HIS A 235 -2.85 -4.73 -6.38
CA HIS A 235 -2.55 -4.55 -7.80
C HIS A 235 -2.02 -5.88 -8.39
N PRO A 236 -2.39 -6.27 -9.62
CA PRO A 236 -1.93 -7.53 -10.23
C PRO A 236 -0.41 -7.69 -10.25
N GLY A 237 0.33 -6.59 -10.22
CA GLY A 237 1.79 -6.57 -10.14
C GLY A 237 2.39 -6.94 -8.77
N ALA A 238 1.60 -7.08 -7.71
CA ALA A 238 2.10 -7.43 -6.37
C ALA A 238 2.33 -8.95 -6.25
N THR A 239 3.29 -9.49 -6.97
CA THR A 239 3.54 -10.93 -7.13
C THR A 239 4.76 -11.45 -6.38
N GLY A 240 5.50 -10.58 -5.65
CA GLY A 240 6.65 -10.97 -4.84
C GLY A 240 7.96 -11.13 -5.62
N ASP A 241 8.07 -10.56 -6.81
CA ASP A 241 9.25 -10.74 -7.68
C ASP A 241 10.52 -10.24 -7.00
N GLY A 242 10.49 -9.05 -6.36
CA GLY A 242 11.64 -8.51 -5.62
C GLY A 242 12.11 -9.44 -4.51
N LEU A 243 11.18 -10.01 -3.74
CA LEU A 243 11.48 -10.99 -2.70
C LEU A 243 12.25 -12.19 -3.27
N LEU A 244 11.77 -12.73 -4.39
CA LEU A 244 12.40 -13.89 -5.03
C LEU A 244 13.77 -13.56 -5.64
N LEU A 245 13.94 -12.34 -6.16
CA LEU A 245 15.22 -11.87 -6.70
C LEU A 245 16.25 -11.67 -5.59
N ALA A 246 15.86 -11.04 -4.48
CA ALA A 246 16.71 -10.82 -3.33
C ALA A 246 17.09 -12.14 -2.63
N GLU A 247 16.14 -13.07 -2.47
CA GLU A 247 16.37 -14.40 -1.89
C GLU A 247 17.43 -15.18 -2.67
N LYS A 248 17.41 -15.12 -4.02
CA LYS A 248 18.38 -15.80 -4.90
C LYS A 248 19.83 -15.36 -4.66
N ILE A 249 20.05 -14.15 -4.18
CA ILE A 249 21.39 -13.64 -3.82
C ILE A 249 21.66 -13.69 -2.32
N GLY A 250 20.83 -14.43 -1.57
CA GLY A 250 21.02 -14.75 -0.16
C GLY A 250 20.39 -13.77 0.82
N ALA A 251 19.53 -12.85 0.41
CA ALA A 251 18.80 -11.98 1.32
C ALA A 251 17.92 -12.78 2.28
N GLN A 252 17.87 -12.35 3.54
CA GLN A 252 17.01 -12.94 4.56
C GLN A 252 15.58 -12.43 4.42
N LEU A 253 14.62 -13.35 4.29
CA LEU A 253 13.20 -13.05 4.37
C LEU A 253 12.71 -13.32 5.80
N ILE A 254 11.87 -12.43 6.34
CA ILE A 254 11.32 -12.51 7.69
C ILE A 254 9.80 -12.32 7.68
N GLN A 255 9.09 -12.91 8.64
CA GLN A 255 7.65 -12.70 8.88
C GLN A 255 6.76 -12.96 7.65
N MET A 256 7.15 -13.89 6.79
CA MET A 256 6.44 -14.18 5.53
C MET A 256 5.02 -14.73 5.75
N ASP A 257 4.74 -15.26 6.93
CA ASP A 257 3.42 -15.72 7.39
C ASP A 257 2.53 -14.58 7.90
N GLN A 258 3.06 -13.37 8.02
CA GLN A 258 2.31 -12.21 8.45
C GLN A 258 1.62 -11.54 7.25
N ILE A 259 0.39 -11.96 6.98
CA ILE A 259 -0.43 -11.44 5.88
C ILE A 259 -1.71 -10.84 6.44
N GLN A 260 -1.94 -9.56 6.19
CA GLN A 260 -3.15 -8.85 6.61
C GLN A 260 -4.29 -9.07 5.62
N THR A 261 -5.49 -9.32 6.15
CA THR A 261 -6.72 -9.22 5.38
C THR A 261 -7.39 -7.86 5.64
N HIS A 262 -8.02 -7.28 4.60
CA HIS A 262 -8.93 -6.15 4.78
C HIS A 262 -10.34 -6.68 4.99
N PRO A 263 -11.05 -6.27 6.08
CA PRO A 263 -12.33 -6.88 6.45
C PRO A 263 -13.49 -6.53 5.52
N THR A 264 -13.44 -5.37 4.87
CA THR A 264 -14.55 -4.84 4.10
C THR A 264 -14.22 -4.74 2.61
N VAL A 265 -14.33 -5.86 1.90
CA VAL A 265 -14.09 -5.98 0.45
C VAL A 265 -15.33 -6.56 -0.21
N VAL A 266 -15.71 -6.02 -1.37
CA VAL A 266 -16.87 -6.51 -2.14
C VAL A 266 -16.56 -7.92 -2.66
N PRO A 267 -17.38 -8.95 -2.32
CA PRO A 267 -17.14 -10.32 -2.76
C PRO A 267 -17.04 -10.42 -4.29
N ASN A 268 -16.18 -11.30 -4.79
CA ASN A 268 -15.94 -11.60 -6.21
C ASN A 268 -15.40 -10.44 -7.06
N VAL A 269 -15.43 -9.19 -6.57
CA VAL A 269 -14.94 -8.00 -7.26
C VAL A 269 -13.54 -7.61 -6.76
N GLY A 270 -13.27 -7.81 -5.46
CA GLY A 270 -12.00 -7.42 -4.84
C GLY A 270 -11.88 -5.92 -4.55
N GLU A 271 -12.97 -5.15 -4.76
CA GLU A 271 -12.99 -3.70 -4.47
C GLU A 271 -13.02 -3.47 -2.96
N MET A 272 -12.06 -2.68 -2.49
CA MET A 272 -11.94 -2.34 -1.08
C MET A 272 -12.89 -1.21 -0.69
N ILE A 273 -13.77 -1.47 0.26
CA ILE A 273 -14.55 -0.42 0.92
C ILE A 273 -13.69 0.20 2.01
N THR A 274 -13.33 1.47 1.84
CA THR A 274 -12.41 2.16 2.73
C THR A 274 -12.79 2.05 4.21
N GLU A 275 -11.81 1.89 5.06
CA GLU A 275 -11.97 1.85 6.52
C GLU A 275 -12.65 3.11 7.10
N ALA A 276 -12.54 4.24 6.38
CA ALA A 276 -13.22 5.48 6.74
C ALA A 276 -14.75 5.36 6.81
N VAL A 277 -15.36 4.39 6.10
CA VAL A 277 -16.82 4.12 6.19
C VAL A 277 -17.18 3.66 7.61
N ARG A 278 -16.39 2.73 8.19
CA ARG A 278 -16.54 2.30 9.58
C ARG A 278 -16.22 3.43 10.56
N GLY A 279 -15.14 4.17 10.30
CA GLY A 279 -14.72 5.32 11.11
C GLY A 279 -15.75 6.45 11.15
N ASN A 280 -16.54 6.64 10.09
CA ASN A 280 -17.62 7.65 10.03
C ASN A 280 -18.96 7.15 10.60
N GLY A 281 -19.01 5.98 11.21
CA GLY A 281 -20.18 5.53 11.95
C GLY A 281 -20.93 4.35 11.35
N ALA A 282 -20.53 3.80 10.18
CA ALA A 282 -21.15 2.59 9.66
C ALA A 282 -20.94 1.39 10.61
N VAL A 283 -21.90 0.46 10.60
CA VAL A 283 -21.91 -0.75 11.41
C VAL A 283 -21.90 -2.03 10.57
N LEU A 284 -21.47 -3.13 11.16
CA LEU A 284 -21.47 -4.45 10.52
C LEU A 284 -22.71 -5.25 10.97
N ILE A 285 -23.54 -5.64 10.00
CA ILE A 285 -24.76 -6.42 10.19
C ILE A 285 -24.57 -7.81 9.56
N ASN A 286 -24.86 -8.86 10.30
CA ASN A 286 -24.84 -10.22 9.78
C ASN A 286 -26.13 -10.61 9.04
N LYS A 287 -26.20 -11.81 8.49
CA LYS A 287 -27.39 -12.31 7.75
C LYS A 287 -28.65 -12.52 8.62
N GLU A 288 -28.50 -12.45 9.93
CA GLU A 288 -29.65 -12.46 10.87
C GLU A 288 -30.14 -11.03 11.21
N GLY A 289 -29.58 -9.97 10.63
CA GLY A 289 -29.96 -8.58 10.90
C GLY A 289 -29.34 -8.01 12.19
N LYS A 290 -28.31 -8.63 12.76
CA LYS A 290 -27.69 -8.25 14.05
C LYS A 290 -26.29 -7.71 13.86
N ARG A 291 -25.92 -6.69 14.67
CA ARG A 291 -24.49 -6.36 14.93
C ARG A 291 -23.86 -7.50 15.71
N PHE A 292 -22.55 -7.70 15.55
CA PHE A 292 -21.85 -8.85 16.15
C PHE A 292 -20.44 -8.53 16.66
N PHE A 293 -19.91 -7.31 16.39
CA PHE A 293 -18.54 -6.97 16.75
C PHE A 293 -18.32 -5.45 16.80
N ASN A 294 -17.22 -5.00 17.44
CA ASN A 294 -16.75 -3.61 17.38
C ASN A 294 -16.09 -3.34 16.03
N GLU A 295 -16.69 -2.49 15.22
CA GLU A 295 -16.23 -2.19 13.87
C GLU A 295 -14.91 -1.38 13.82
N LEU A 296 -14.51 -0.76 14.95
CA LEU A 296 -13.28 0.03 15.06
C LEU A 296 -12.09 -0.75 15.59
N GLU A 297 -12.24 -2.04 15.86
CA GLU A 297 -11.12 -2.92 16.16
C GLU A 297 -10.17 -3.08 14.95
N THR A 298 -8.99 -3.63 15.20
CA THR A 298 -7.97 -3.85 14.16
C THR A 298 -8.47 -4.77 13.04
N ARG A 299 -7.91 -4.63 11.84
CA ARG A 299 -8.37 -5.34 10.63
C ARG A 299 -8.41 -6.85 10.78
N ASP A 300 -7.40 -7.43 11.40
CA ASP A 300 -7.32 -8.85 11.69
C ASP A 300 -8.48 -9.35 12.57
N LYS A 301 -8.81 -8.60 13.64
CA LYS A 301 -9.92 -8.93 14.54
C LYS A 301 -11.28 -8.80 13.85
N VAL A 302 -11.50 -7.71 13.12
CA VAL A 302 -12.74 -7.50 12.36
C VAL A 302 -12.90 -8.56 11.26
N SER A 303 -11.81 -8.87 10.52
CA SER A 303 -11.81 -9.95 9.51
C SER A 303 -12.18 -11.30 10.14
N ALA A 304 -11.56 -11.64 11.27
CA ALA A 304 -11.86 -12.89 11.99
C ALA A 304 -13.32 -12.94 12.45
N ALA A 305 -13.89 -11.81 12.90
CA ALA A 305 -15.29 -11.73 13.31
C ALA A 305 -16.25 -11.92 12.13
N ILE A 306 -15.97 -11.33 10.95
CA ILE A 306 -16.78 -11.53 9.74
C ILE A 306 -16.71 -12.97 9.27
N LEU A 307 -15.52 -13.60 9.25
CA LEU A 307 -15.35 -14.99 8.81
C LEU A 307 -16.08 -16.02 9.69
N LYS A 308 -16.42 -15.65 10.93
CA LYS A 308 -17.26 -16.46 11.82
C LYS A 308 -18.75 -16.32 11.54
N GLN A 309 -19.18 -15.33 10.73
CA GLN A 309 -20.58 -15.18 10.36
C GLN A 309 -20.96 -16.16 9.24
N LYS A 310 -22.26 -16.36 9.04
CA LYS A 310 -22.78 -17.23 7.98
C LYS A 310 -22.18 -16.84 6.63
N ASP A 311 -21.64 -17.80 5.91
CA ASP A 311 -20.95 -17.66 4.60
C ASP A 311 -19.71 -16.75 4.61
N GLY A 312 -19.17 -16.38 5.80
CA GLY A 312 -18.01 -15.52 5.93
C GLY A 312 -18.21 -14.09 5.43
N VAL A 313 -19.45 -13.60 5.46
CA VAL A 313 -19.83 -12.27 4.96
C VAL A 313 -20.59 -11.47 6.02
N ALA A 314 -20.63 -10.16 5.82
CA ALA A 314 -21.48 -9.23 6.57
C ALA A 314 -21.95 -8.10 5.66
N TYR A 315 -22.92 -7.32 6.10
CA TYR A 315 -23.32 -6.08 5.47
C TYR A 315 -22.70 -4.90 6.20
N LEU A 316 -21.99 -4.04 5.50
CA LEU A 316 -21.57 -2.73 5.99
C LEU A 316 -22.76 -1.77 5.81
N PHE A 317 -23.42 -1.43 6.91
CA PHE A 317 -24.66 -0.66 6.93
C PHE A 317 -24.43 0.78 7.37
N PHE A 318 -25.09 1.72 6.69
CA PHE A 318 -25.06 3.15 6.98
C PHE A 318 -26.29 3.89 6.45
N ASP A 319 -26.49 5.10 6.93
CA ASP A 319 -27.61 5.97 6.57
C ASP A 319 -27.20 7.14 5.67
N SER A 320 -28.16 8.01 5.34
CA SER A 320 -27.93 9.18 4.48
C SER A 320 -26.99 10.22 5.09
N ASP A 321 -26.97 10.38 6.44
CA ASP A 321 -26.09 11.33 7.11
C ASP A 321 -24.64 10.86 7.06
N MET A 322 -24.42 9.55 7.21
CA MET A 322 -23.10 8.96 7.03
C MET A 322 -22.67 9.07 5.55
N GLN A 323 -23.54 8.77 4.62
CA GLN A 323 -23.29 8.85 3.18
C GLN A 323 -22.80 10.24 2.77
N LYS A 324 -23.49 11.31 3.21
CA LYS A 324 -23.12 12.70 2.91
C LYS A 324 -21.79 13.13 3.52
N SER A 325 -21.37 12.51 4.62
CA SER A 325 -20.13 12.84 5.33
C SER A 325 -18.86 12.32 4.66
N LEU A 326 -18.99 11.37 3.71
CA LEU A 326 -17.83 10.72 3.10
C LEU A 326 -18.03 10.55 1.58
N LYS A 327 -17.34 11.36 0.79
CA LYS A 327 -17.44 11.36 -0.69
C LYS A 327 -17.18 9.99 -1.34
N ALA A 328 -16.36 9.13 -0.71
CA ALA A 328 -16.08 7.80 -1.23
C ALA A 328 -17.33 6.94 -1.41
N THR A 329 -18.37 7.12 -0.56
CA THR A 329 -19.64 6.38 -0.66
C THR A 329 -20.37 6.63 -1.97
N ASN A 330 -20.23 7.83 -2.55
CA ASN A 330 -20.85 8.16 -3.85
C ASN A 330 -20.33 7.25 -4.96
N ASN A 331 -19.04 6.90 -4.92
CA ASN A 331 -18.47 5.97 -5.89
C ASN A 331 -19.02 4.56 -5.72
N TYR A 332 -19.17 4.08 -4.48
CA TYR A 332 -19.74 2.74 -4.22
C TYR A 332 -21.22 2.65 -4.65
N ILE A 333 -21.98 3.73 -4.47
CA ILE A 333 -23.36 3.82 -4.97
C ILE A 333 -23.39 3.81 -6.50
N LYS A 334 -22.55 4.63 -7.15
CA LYS A 334 -22.44 4.71 -8.62
C LYS A 334 -22.03 3.35 -9.23
N GLN A 335 -21.17 2.62 -8.58
CA GLN A 335 -20.72 1.28 -8.99
C GLN A 335 -21.72 0.17 -8.63
N LYS A 336 -22.87 0.53 -8.03
CA LYS A 336 -23.94 -0.41 -7.65
C LYS A 336 -23.51 -1.47 -6.61
N TYR A 337 -22.56 -1.14 -5.76
CA TYR A 337 -22.19 -2.02 -4.63
C TYR A 337 -23.14 -1.88 -3.45
N CYS A 338 -23.89 -0.77 -3.38
CA CYS A 338 -24.85 -0.49 -2.32
C CYS A 338 -26.24 -1.02 -2.65
N LEU A 339 -26.78 -1.88 -1.81
CA LEU A 339 -28.20 -2.04 -1.65
C LEU A 339 -28.74 -0.78 -0.96
N ASN A 340 -29.89 -0.25 -1.33
CA ASN A 340 -30.48 0.93 -0.69
C ASN A 340 -32.01 0.78 -0.50
N GLY A 341 -32.54 1.45 0.51
CA GLY A 341 -33.98 1.52 0.78
C GLY A 341 -34.32 2.84 1.45
N ALA A 342 -35.50 3.41 1.14
CA ALA A 342 -35.98 4.61 1.80
C ALA A 342 -36.27 4.35 3.29
N THR A 343 -36.69 3.12 3.64
CA THR A 343 -36.98 2.66 4.99
C THR A 343 -36.09 1.48 5.39
N LEU A 344 -36.05 1.16 6.71
CA LEU A 344 -35.38 -0.03 7.22
C LEU A 344 -36.00 -1.32 6.65
N ASP A 345 -37.30 -1.36 6.45
CA ASP A 345 -37.99 -2.51 5.85
C ASP A 345 -37.53 -2.79 4.42
N GLU A 346 -37.45 -1.74 3.60
CA GLU A 346 -37.01 -1.86 2.21
C GLU A 346 -35.56 -2.33 2.09
N VAL A 347 -34.63 -1.76 2.89
CA VAL A 347 -33.24 -2.18 2.84
C VAL A 347 -33.07 -3.57 3.42
N ALA A 348 -33.77 -3.94 4.50
CA ALA A 348 -33.75 -5.28 5.07
C ALA A 348 -34.21 -6.33 4.05
N GLY A 349 -35.31 -6.04 3.31
CA GLY A 349 -35.78 -6.92 2.24
C GLY A 349 -34.74 -7.13 1.14
N LYS A 350 -34.02 -6.09 0.73
CA LYS A 350 -32.92 -6.18 -0.25
C LYS A 350 -31.69 -6.91 0.29
N MET A 351 -31.40 -6.77 1.59
CA MET A 351 -30.35 -7.53 2.28
C MET A 351 -30.71 -9.01 2.49
N GLY A 352 -32.00 -9.35 2.43
CA GLY A 352 -32.48 -10.68 2.78
C GLY A 352 -32.36 -10.99 4.27
N VAL A 353 -32.52 -9.98 5.14
CA VAL A 353 -32.48 -10.10 6.59
C VAL A 353 -33.86 -9.80 7.22
N PRO A 354 -34.19 -10.35 8.42
CA PRO A 354 -35.44 -10.04 9.08
C PRO A 354 -35.55 -8.55 9.44
N ALA A 355 -36.57 -7.86 8.95
CA ALA A 355 -36.75 -6.43 9.11
C ALA A 355 -36.88 -6.01 10.59
N ASP A 356 -37.66 -6.75 11.37
CA ASP A 356 -37.86 -6.47 12.80
C ASP A 356 -36.55 -6.63 13.59
N THR A 357 -35.71 -7.61 13.21
CA THR A 357 -34.40 -7.77 13.83
C THR A 357 -33.48 -6.60 13.48
N LEU A 358 -33.48 -6.14 12.23
CA LEU A 358 -32.66 -4.99 11.84
C LEU A 358 -33.11 -3.71 12.58
N LYS A 359 -34.43 -3.46 12.68
CA LYS A 359 -34.99 -2.34 13.47
C LYS A 359 -34.53 -2.40 14.93
N ALA A 360 -34.72 -3.55 15.60
CA ALA A 360 -34.28 -3.73 16.97
C ALA A 360 -32.76 -3.53 17.14
N THR A 361 -31.97 -3.90 16.15
CA THR A 361 -30.51 -3.68 16.14
C THR A 361 -30.18 -2.17 16.04
N MET A 362 -30.90 -1.40 15.21
CA MET A 362 -30.70 0.03 15.09
C MET A 362 -31.20 0.79 16.32
N ASP A 363 -32.29 0.37 16.93
CA ASP A 363 -32.80 0.94 18.19
C ASP A 363 -31.78 0.70 19.33
N ALA A 364 -31.20 -0.50 19.42
CA ALA A 364 -30.15 -0.82 20.38
C ALA A 364 -28.86 0.03 20.15
N TRP A 365 -28.49 0.25 18.90
CA TRP A 365 -27.38 1.15 18.55
C TRP A 365 -27.64 2.58 19.03
N LYS A 366 -28.80 3.13 18.73
CA LYS A 366 -29.19 4.48 19.11
C LYS A 366 -29.26 4.64 20.64
N ALA A 367 -29.83 3.67 21.34
CA ALA A 367 -29.84 3.63 22.80
C ALA A 367 -28.44 3.56 23.42
N GLY A 368 -27.57 2.72 22.86
CA GLY A 368 -26.18 2.59 23.26
C GLY A 368 -25.40 3.89 23.08
N LYS A 369 -25.60 4.58 21.93
CA LYS A 369 -25.01 5.92 21.69
C LYS A 369 -25.48 6.94 22.71
N ALA A 370 -26.80 7.02 22.99
CA ALA A 370 -27.36 7.94 23.97
C ALA A 370 -26.82 7.70 25.39
N ALA A 371 -26.59 6.43 25.74
CA ALA A 371 -26.01 6.02 27.01
C ALA A 371 -24.47 6.09 27.05
N ASN A 372 -23.83 6.43 25.95
CA ASN A 372 -22.37 6.34 25.75
C ASN A 372 -21.81 4.95 26.14
N LYS A 373 -22.55 3.90 25.82
CA LYS A 373 -22.22 2.50 26.17
C LYS A 373 -22.63 1.55 25.04
N ASP A 374 -21.70 1.17 24.21
CA ASP A 374 -21.92 0.18 23.14
C ASP A 374 -21.81 -1.25 23.66
N ALA A 375 -22.69 -2.14 23.17
CA ALA A 375 -22.70 -3.55 23.55
C ALA A 375 -21.39 -4.30 23.18
N PHE A 376 -20.65 -3.84 22.19
CA PHE A 376 -19.40 -4.43 21.72
C PHE A 376 -18.15 -3.61 22.07
N GLY A 377 -18.30 -2.55 22.89
CA GLY A 377 -17.19 -1.72 23.36
C GLY A 377 -16.68 -0.72 22.33
N ARG A 378 -17.49 -0.34 21.35
CA ARG A 378 -17.15 0.72 20.40
C ARG A 378 -17.26 2.08 21.09
N ALA A 379 -16.14 2.78 21.21
CA ALA A 379 -16.07 4.07 21.92
C ALA A 379 -16.62 5.24 21.10
N ASP A 380 -16.44 5.22 19.76
CA ASP A 380 -16.88 6.31 18.89
C ASP A 380 -18.15 5.92 18.11
N MET A 381 -19.26 6.54 18.48
CA MET A 381 -20.59 6.37 17.88
C MET A 381 -21.12 7.71 17.38
N PRO A 382 -20.60 8.26 16.26
CA PRO A 382 -20.84 9.64 15.86
C PRO A 382 -22.26 9.88 15.32
N ARG A 383 -23.04 8.83 14.98
CA ARG A 383 -24.32 8.93 14.28
C ARG A 383 -25.38 8.00 14.85
N ASP A 384 -26.66 8.40 14.72
CA ASP A 384 -27.81 7.60 15.17
C ASP A 384 -28.17 6.49 14.18
N LEU A 385 -27.81 6.63 12.91
CA LEU A 385 -28.14 5.73 11.81
C LEU A 385 -29.66 5.54 11.62
N ASP A 386 -30.44 6.64 11.74
CA ASP A 386 -31.90 6.64 11.70
C ASP A 386 -32.50 7.45 10.56
N LYS A 387 -31.67 7.99 9.64
CA LYS A 387 -32.13 8.83 8.54
C LYS A 387 -32.01 8.14 7.17
N GLY A 388 -33.14 7.79 6.60
CA GLY A 388 -33.17 7.25 5.22
C GLY A 388 -32.71 8.27 4.15
N PRO A 389 -32.35 7.81 2.97
CA PRO A 389 -32.23 6.42 2.60
C PRO A 389 -31.09 5.69 3.33
N PHE A 390 -31.32 4.38 3.57
CA PHE A 390 -30.34 3.48 4.17
C PHE A 390 -29.58 2.72 3.10
N TYR A 391 -28.35 2.36 3.40
CA TYR A 391 -27.44 1.68 2.48
C TYR A 391 -26.79 0.46 3.15
N ALA A 392 -26.59 -0.59 2.38
CA ALA A 392 -25.86 -1.78 2.82
C ALA A 392 -24.94 -2.29 1.71
N ILE A 393 -23.68 -2.57 2.04
CA ILE A 393 -22.71 -3.18 1.12
C ILE A 393 -22.35 -4.57 1.65
N LEU A 394 -22.57 -5.61 0.84
CA LEU A 394 -22.08 -6.94 1.18
C LEU A 394 -20.56 -6.96 1.15
N VAL A 395 -19.93 -7.43 2.22
CA VAL A 395 -18.47 -7.44 2.38
C VAL A 395 -17.97 -8.77 2.91
N THR A 396 -16.74 -9.11 2.54
CA THR A 396 -15.97 -10.26 3.05
C THR A 396 -14.50 -9.85 3.19
N PRO A 397 -13.70 -10.50 4.06
CA PRO A 397 -12.26 -10.28 4.10
C PRO A 397 -11.55 -10.73 2.82
N ALA A 398 -10.52 -9.97 2.42
CA ALA A 398 -9.65 -10.30 1.31
C ALA A 398 -8.19 -10.00 1.66
N VAL A 399 -7.23 -10.66 1.01
CA VAL A 399 -5.80 -10.40 1.14
C VAL A 399 -5.52 -8.93 0.81
N HIS A 400 -4.75 -8.24 1.68
CA HIS A 400 -4.57 -6.80 1.54
C HIS A 400 -3.11 -6.34 1.60
N HIS A 401 -2.34 -6.75 2.61
CA HIS A 401 -0.97 -6.31 2.80
C HIS A 401 -0.11 -7.47 3.30
N THR A 402 1.09 -7.60 2.77
CA THR A 402 2.08 -8.55 3.28
C THR A 402 3.04 -7.77 4.18
N MET A 403 3.08 -8.10 5.50
CA MET A 403 3.95 -7.45 6.45
C MET A 403 5.34 -8.06 6.47
N GLY A 404 5.47 -9.32 6.01
CA GLY A 404 6.74 -10.00 5.85
C GLY A 404 7.45 -9.62 4.56
N GLY A 405 8.76 -9.77 4.56
CA GLY A 405 9.61 -9.44 3.41
C GLY A 405 11.09 -9.47 3.73
N ILE A 406 11.87 -8.75 2.95
CA ILE A 406 13.31 -8.61 3.08
C ILE A 406 13.66 -7.97 4.42
N LYS A 407 14.59 -8.58 5.16
CA LYS A 407 15.12 -7.99 6.40
C LYS A 407 16.01 -6.81 6.09
N ILE A 408 15.69 -5.67 6.71
CA ILE A 408 16.45 -4.41 6.61
C ILE A 408 16.81 -3.87 7.98
N ASP A 409 17.72 -2.89 8.01
CA ASP A 409 17.97 -2.02 9.15
C ASP A 409 17.32 -0.62 8.97
N PRO A 410 17.43 0.30 9.94
CA PRO A 410 16.93 1.68 9.82
C PRO A 410 17.52 2.49 8.66
N LEU A 411 18.66 2.07 8.10
CA LEU A 411 19.29 2.66 6.91
C LEU A 411 18.88 1.93 5.63
N THR A 412 17.89 1.02 5.71
CA THR A 412 17.35 0.23 4.58
C THR A 412 18.35 -0.74 3.94
N GLN A 413 19.49 -0.99 4.59
CA GLN A 413 20.49 -1.98 4.14
C GLN A 413 19.90 -3.38 4.27
N VAL A 414 20.06 -4.20 3.24
CA VAL A 414 19.53 -5.58 3.21
C VAL A 414 20.51 -6.54 3.89
N TYR A 415 19.97 -7.41 4.74
CA TYR A 415 20.75 -8.46 5.42
C TYR A 415 20.62 -9.81 4.71
N ASN A 416 21.72 -10.54 4.65
CA ASN A 416 21.73 -11.94 4.21
C ASN A 416 21.35 -12.89 5.37
N THR A 417 21.18 -14.18 5.06
CA THR A 417 20.85 -15.23 6.04
C THR A 417 21.93 -15.47 7.11
N LYS A 418 23.11 -14.91 6.94
CA LYS A 418 24.22 -14.95 7.92
C LYS A 418 24.24 -13.72 8.82
N GLY A 419 23.28 -12.80 8.69
CA GLY A 419 23.22 -11.57 9.47
C GLY A 419 24.20 -10.49 9.01
N GLN A 420 24.73 -10.56 7.79
CA GLN A 420 25.63 -9.57 7.21
C GLN A 420 24.89 -8.72 6.18
N VAL A 421 25.28 -7.46 6.03
CA VAL A 421 24.76 -6.58 4.98
C VAL A 421 25.19 -7.09 3.61
N ILE A 422 24.28 -7.10 2.63
CA ILE A 422 24.59 -7.30 1.22
C ILE A 422 25.01 -5.95 0.64
N PRO A 423 26.30 -5.74 0.31
CA PRO A 423 26.78 -4.42 -0.10
C PRO A 423 26.11 -3.95 -1.40
N GLY A 424 25.63 -2.71 -1.42
CA GLY A 424 25.00 -2.11 -2.59
C GLY A 424 23.53 -2.50 -2.79
N LEU A 425 22.93 -3.28 -1.89
CA LEU A 425 21.50 -3.59 -1.92
C LEU A 425 20.75 -2.88 -0.78
N PHE A 426 19.71 -2.15 -1.15
CA PHE A 426 18.77 -1.48 -0.25
C PHE A 426 17.36 -1.94 -0.59
N ALA A 427 16.43 -1.87 0.38
CA ALA A 427 15.03 -2.21 0.12
C ALA A 427 14.09 -1.31 0.92
N ALA A 428 12.91 -0.99 0.36
CA ALA A 428 11.94 -0.12 1.00
C ALA A 428 10.48 -0.42 0.62
N GLY A 429 9.56 -0.18 1.55
CA GLY A 429 8.13 -0.37 1.37
C GLY A 429 7.70 -1.83 1.56
N GLU A 430 6.59 -2.24 0.96
CA GLU A 430 5.92 -3.52 1.21
C GLU A 430 6.78 -4.76 0.86
N VAL A 431 7.90 -4.60 0.15
CA VAL A 431 8.88 -5.68 -0.09
C VAL A 431 9.68 -6.03 1.17
N THR A 432 9.66 -5.16 2.20
CA THR A 432 10.44 -5.32 3.44
C THR A 432 9.61 -5.90 4.57
N GLY A 433 10.26 -6.64 5.48
CA GLY A 433 9.68 -7.13 6.73
C GLY A 433 10.13 -6.32 7.94
N GLY A 434 9.42 -6.49 9.06
CA GLY A 434 9.79 -5.94 10.37
C GLY A 434 9.11 -4.61 10.73
N VAL A 435 8.71 -3.77 9.79
CA VAL A 435 8.10 -2.46 10.08
C VAL A 435 6.72 -2.61 10.74
N HIS A 436 5.90 -3.52 10.24
CA HIS A 436 4.48 -3.61 10.61
C HIS A 436 4.12 -4.78 11.53
N GLY A 437 5.05 -5.68 11.79
CA GLY A 437 4.83 -6.83 12.65
C GLY A 437 3.69 -7.74 12.19
N GLY A 438 2.81 -8.16 13.10
CA GLY A 438 1.72 -9.08 12.81
C GLY A 438 0.48 -8.46 12.16
N ASN A 439 0.33 -7.12 12.23
CA ASN A 439 -0.80 -6.40 11.64
C ASN A 439 -0.48 -4.92 11.43
N ARG A 440 -0.74 -4.39 10.24
CA ARG A 440 -0.44 -3.03 9.87
C ARG A 440 -1.61 -2.08 10.18
N LEU A 441 -1.36 -0.99 10.91
CA LEU A 441 -2.35 0.07 11.13
C LEU A 441 -2.64 0.84 9.83
N GLY A 442 -3.91 1.25 9.65
CA GLY A 442 -4.32 2.11 8.53
C GLY A 442 -3.49 3.39 8.49
N GLY A 443 -3.00 3.77 7.29
CA GLY A 443 -2.15 4.94 7.09
C GLY A 443 -0.65 4.70 7.26
N ASN A 444 -0.21 3.68 7.99
CA ASN A 444 1.23 3.41 8.19
C ASN A 444 1.93 2.95 6.90
N ALA A 445 1.27 2.23 5.99
CA ALA A 445 1.90 1.84 4.73
C ALA A 445 2.31 3.05 3.87
N GLN A 446 1.50 4.11 3.85
CA GLN A 446 1.85 5.32 3.10
C GLN A 446 2.99 6.09 3.77
N ALA A 447 3.04 6.10 5.10
CA ALA A 447 4.17 6.67 5.85
C ALA A 447 5.47 5.88 5.59
N ASP A 448 5.38 4.54 5.61
CA ASP A 448 6.49 3.61 5.35
C ASP A 448 7.10 3.84 3.96
N ILE A 449 6.31 3.72 2.90
CA ILE A 449 6.83 3.82 1.52
C ILE A 449 7.52 5.15 1.22
N VAL A 450 7.05 6.25 1.82
CA VAL A 450 7.70 7.56 1.63
C VAL A 450 8.93 7.69 2.53
N THR A 451 8.82 7.29 3.79
CA THR A 451 9.93 7.42 4.76
C THR A 451 11.11 6.54 4.36
N PHE A 452 10.89 5.24 4.23
CA PHE A 452 11.97 4.31 3.91
C PHE A 452 12.39 4.40 2.44
N GLY A 453 11.48 4.75 1.52
CA GLY A 453 11.86 5.04 0.14
C GLY A 453 12.90 6.17 0.06
N ARG A 454 12.67 7.28 0.75
CA ARG A 454 13.63 8.39 0.82
C ARG A 454 14.95 7.98 1.46
N ILE A 455 14.90 7.24 2.58
CA ILE A 455 16.12 6.72 3.22
C ILE A 455 16.89 5.82 2.26
N ALA A 456 16.22 4.91 1.56
CA ALA A 456 16.86 4.01 0.60
C ALA A 456 17.54 4.77 -0.55
N GLY A 457 16.87 5.81 -1.10
CA GLY A 457 17.45 6.66 -2.12
C GLY A 457 18.69 7.42 -1.63
N GLU A 458 18.62 7.99 -0.43
CA GLU A 458 19.75 8.69 0.20
C GLU A 458 20.94 7.74 0.45
N GLN A 459 20.70 6.56 1.03
CA GLN A 459 21.75 5.59 1.34
C GLN A 459 22.35 4.97 0.08
N ALA A 460 21.54 4.71 -0.94
CA ALA A 460 22.02 4.24 -2.25
C ALA A 460 22.95 5.27 -2.91
N TYR A 461 22.60 6.57 -2.85
CA TYR A 461 23.48 7.63 -3.31
C TYR A 461 24.79 7.71 -2.53
N ILE A 462 24.73 7.71 -1.20
CA ILE A 462 25.91 7.74 -0.33
C ILE A 462 26.84 6.57 -0.67
N PHE A 463 26.30 5.36 -0.79
CA PHE A 463 27.08 4.17 -1.16
C PHE A 463 27.74 4.31 -2.53
N ALA A 464 27.01 4.82 -3.55
CA ALA A 464 27.55 5.05 -4.88
C ALA A 464 28.73 6.04 -4.84
N LYS A 465 28.63 7.13 -4.07
CA LYS A 465 29.72 8.11 -3.90
C LYS A 465 30.94 7.57 -3.16
N GLN A 466 30.72 6.69 -2.18
CA GLN A 466 31.83 6.01 -1.49
C GLN A 466 32.62 5.09 -2.43
N LEU A 467 31.94 4.40 -3.37
CA LEU A 467 32.61 3.60 -4.40
C LEU A 467 33.42 4.47 -5.35
N ASP A 468 32.88 5.62 -5.82
CA ASP A 468 33.62 6.54 -6.67
C ASP A 468 34.91 7.05 -5.98
N ALA A 469 34.80 7.45 -4.73
CA ALA A 469 35.94 7.91 -3.93
C ALA A 469 36.99 6.83 -3.71
N ALA A 470 36.58 5.55 -3.56
CA ALA A 470 37.50 4.43 -3.43
C ALA A 470 38.22 4.08 -4.74
N GLN A 471 37.54 4.27 -5.89
CA GLN A 471 38.15 4.06 -7.22
C GLN A 471 39.13 5.17 -7.59
N ALA A 472 38.82 6.42 -7.23
CA ALA A 472 39.71 7.57 -7.50
C ALA A 472 41.04 7.53 -6.70
N LYS A 473 41.14 6.72 -5.63
CA LYS A 473 42.33 6.54 -4.81
C LYS A 473 43.25 5.38 -5.26
N LYS A 474 42.81 4.60 -6.25
CA LYS A 474 43.58 3.51 -6.88
C LYS A 474 44.22 3.96 -8.18
#